data_5e93aaee6a47f58810f0d81a6805fad0
#
_entry.id   5e93aaee6a47f58810f0d81a6805fad0
#
_cell.length_a   1.000
_cell.length_b   1.000
_cell.length_c   1.000
_cell.angle_alpha   90.00
_cell.angle_beta   90.00
_cell.angle_gamma   90.00
#
_symmetry.space_group_name_H-M   'P 1'
#
loop_
_entity.id
_entity.type
_entity.pdbx_description
1 polymer ?
#
loop_
_entity_poly.entity_id
_entity_poly.type
_entity_poly.pdbx_seq_one_letter_code
_entity_poly.pdbx_strand_id
1 'polypeptide(L)'
;MTAGQHEHVTPPAGLRERVLEASLRARQAGHTVPEVPRISPDEAFSRAADAFYGLLCALDEQDWRLHVLRDLDVQGLAGHLIGVEKDVQRALSGDPLAEHKDHVTSTQPAADRQAGRAAAATRADWRRAADRTLELLRDADMTAEVTVWGIPLPLSALLVARAFELWTHENDIRGEAGLPASVPDASTLRQMTELATSMLPFGAMLTGLQGPINLRLVLTGTGGGTWDVVIGGDAPETAAVGIVTDVVDFCRLAANRLTPADLDRQVTGDQGRAAGVLAAAAALALD
;
A
#
# COMPACT_ATOMS: atom_id res chain seq x y z
N MET A 1 28.56 15.65 -26.02
CA MET A 1 27.43 15.41 -25.06
C MET A 1 26.30 16.32 -25.51
N THR A 2 25.38 15.80 -26.31
CA THR A 2 24.24 16.52 -26.85
C THR A 2 23.03 16.19 -25.98
N ALA A 3 22.54 17.22 -25.28
CA ALA A 3 21.28 17.12 -24.50
C ALA A 3 20.13 16.84 -25.51
N GLY A 4 19.45 15.72 -25.32
CA GLY A 4 18.25 15.39 -26.08
C GLY A 4 17.14 16.41 -25.75
N GLN A 5 16.75 17.17 -26.78
CA GLN A 5 15.56 18.01 -26.70
C GLN A 5 14.34 17.08 -26.72
N HIS A 6 13.62 17.00 -25.58
CA HIS A 6 12.28 16.45 -25.59
C HIS A 6 11.39 17.38 -26.42
N GLU A 7 11.01 16.96 -27.63
CA GLU A 7 9.96 17.62 -28.41
C GLU A 7 8.66 17.63 -27.58
N HIS A 8 8.25 18.82 -27.16
CA HIS A 8 6.92 19.04 -26.61
C HIS A 8 5.89 18.81 -27.73
N VAL A 9 5.30 17.62 -27.75
CA VAL A 9 4.19 17.32 -28.65
C VAL A 9 2.98 18.14 -28.21
N THR A 10 2.64 19.15 -28.98
CA THR A 10 1.42 19.95 -28.75
C THR A 10 0.19 19.06 -28.99
N PRO A 11 -0.72 18.91 -28.00
CA PRO A 11 -1.92 18.13 -28.21
C PRO A 11 -2.74 18.62 -29.40
N PRO A 12 -3.39 17.72 -30.17
CA PRO A 12 -4.25 18.11 -31.27
C PRO A 12 -5.32 19.12 -30.87
N ALA A 13 -5.59 20.10 -31.70
CA ALA A 13 -6.67 21.06 -31.47
C ALA A 13 -8.00 20.34 -31.20
N GLY A 14 -8.75 20.76 -30.17
CA GLY A 14 -10.03 20.18 -29.79
C GLY A 14 -9.92 18.86 -29.00
N LEU A 15 -8.70 18.38 -28.64
CA LEU A 15 -8.56 17.18 -27.81
C LEU A 15 -9.24 17.35 -26.44
N ARG A 16 -9.08 18.52 -25.82
CA ARG A 16 -9.69 18.84 -24.53
C ARG A 16 -11.23 18.76 -24.60
N GLU A 17 -11.81 19.35 -25.62
CA GLU A 17 -13.26 19.31 -25.82
C GLU A 17 -13.77 17.87 -26.03
N ARG A 18 -13.07 17.08 -26.86
CA ARG A 18 -13.43 15.67 -27.09
C ARG A 18 -13.31 14.82 -25.83
N VAL A 19 -12.27 15.04 -25.02
CA VAL A 19 -12.11 14.34 -23.74
C VAL A 19 -13.19 14.74 -22.75
N LEU A 20 -13.51 16.04 -22.65
CA LEU A 20 -14.59 16.51 -21.79
C LEU A 20 -15.95 15.96 -22.23
N GLU A 21 -16.24 15.98 -23.55
CA GLU A 21 -17.49 15.45 -24.09
C GLU A 21 -17.61 13.93 -23.89
N ALA A 22 -16.53 13.18 -24.08
CA ALA A 22 -16.48 11.74 -23.80
C ALA A 22 -16.68 11.47 -22.30
N SER A 23 -16.04 12.26 -21.43
CA SER A 23 -16.20 12.15 -19.97
C SER A 23 -17.61 12.48 -19.50
N LEU A 24 -18.24 13.50 -20.09
CA LEU A 24 -19.63 13.87 -19.78
C LEU A 24 -20.61 12.79 -20.26
N ARG A 25 -20.37 12.19 -21.44
CA ARG A 25 -21.19 11.06 -21.92
C ARG A 25 -21.02 9.81 -21.04
N ALA A 26 -19.81 9.53 -20.58
CA ALA A 26 -19.54 8.41 -19.68
C ALA A 26 -20.17 8.63 -18.27
N ARG A 27 -20.44 9.89 -17.90
CA ARG A 27 -21.05 10.29 -16.63
C ARG A 27 -22.53 10.65 -16.76
N GLN A 28 -23.23 10.18 -17.80
CA GLN A 28 -24.68 10.45 -17.91
C GLN A 28 -25.40 10.02 -16.63
N ALA A 29 -26.27 10.89 -16.14
CA ALA A 29 -27.10 10.60 -14.97
C ALA A 29 -27.89 9.30 -15.18
N GLY A 30 -27.74 8.35 -14.25
CA GLY A 30 -28.36 7.03 -14.34
C GLY A 30 -27.42 5.88 -14.67
N HIS A 31 -26.16 6.13 -15.04
CA HIS A 31 -25.16 5.05 -15.06
C HIS A 31 -24.79 4.68 -13.62
N THR A 32 -25.14 3.48 -13.23
CA THR A 32 -24.66 2.89 -11.98
C THR A 32 -23.15 2.77 -12.06
N VAL A 33 -22.43 3.41 -11.12
CA VAL A 33 -21.01 3.12 -10.94
C VAL A 33 -20.91 1.64 -10.55
N PRO A 34 -20.16 0.80 -11.28
CA PRO A 34 -20.01 -0.60 -10.91
C PRO A 34 -19.53 -0.67 -9.47
N GLU A 35 -20.27 -1.37 -8.62
CA GLU A 35 -19.84 -1.61 -7.25
C GLU A 35 -18.60 -2.50 -7.28
N VAL A 36 -17.55 -2.09 -6.56
CA VAL A 36 -16.33 -2.89 -6.44
C VAL A 36 -16.66 -4.15 -5.63
N PRO A 37 -16.46 -5.37 -6.19
CA PRO A 37 -16.75 -6.59 -5.46
C PRO A 37 -16.00 -6.62 -4.13
N ARG A 38 -16.67 -7.03 -3.06
CA ARG A 38 -16.02 -7.24 -1.78
C ARG A 38 -15.30 -8.58 -1.80
N ILE A 39 -14.05 -8.57 -1.32
CA ILE A 39 -13.25 -9.77 -1.10
C ILE A 39 -12.88 -9.87 0.37
N SER A 40 -12.49 -11.05 0.84
CA SER A 40 -11.98 -11.22 2.19
C SER A 40 -10.52 -10.73 2.30
N PRO A 41 -10.02 -10.40 3.52
CA PRO A 41 -8.64 -9.97 3.75
C PRO A 41 -7.60 -11.02 3.32
N ASP A 42 -7.88 -12.31 3.53
CA ASP A 42 -7.03 -13.42 3.09
C ASP A 42 -6.98 -13.55 1.56
N GLU A 43 -8.08 -13.28 0.88
CA GLU A 43 -8.13 -13.20 -0.58
C GLU A 43 -7.28 -12.02 -1.09
N ALA A 44 -7.34 -10.84 -0.44
CA ALA A 44 -6.50 -9.69 -0.80
C ALA A 44 -5.01 -10.02 -0.63
N PHE A 45 -4.64 -10.67 0.48
CA PHE A 45 -3.26 -11.14 0.72
C PHE A 45 -2.84 -12.18 -0.33
N SER A 46 -3.70 -13.17 -0.63
CA SER A 46 -3.41 -14.20 -1.63
C SER A 46 -3.12 -13.61 -3.01
N ARG A 47 -3.94 -12.65 -3.46
CA ARG A 47 -3.75 -11.96 -4.75
C ARG A 47 -2.45 -11.17 -4.79
N ALA A 48 -2.12 -10.45 -3.73
CA ALA A 48 -0.86 -9.72 -3.63
C ALA A 48 0.35 -10.67 -3.62
N ALA A 49 0.25 -11.81 -2.93
CA ALA A 49 1.29 -12.83 -2.90
C ALA A 49 1.49 -13.48 -4.28
N ASP A 50 0.42 -13.73 -5.02
CA ASP A 50 0.50 -14.27 -6.39
C ASP A 50 1.11 -13.24 -7.36
N ALA A 51 0.77 -11.96 -7.25
CA ALA A 51 1.34 -10.88 -8.06
C ALA A 51 2.85 -10.74 -7.80
N PHE A 52 3.27 -10.69 -6.54
CA PHE A 52 4.67 -10.63 -6.15
C PHE A 52 5.45 -11.86 -6.63
N TYR A 53 4.91 -13.06 -6.48
CA TYR A 53 5.52 -14.29 -7.00
C TYR A 53 5.66 -14.25 -8.52
N GLY A 54 4.64 -13.75 -9.23
CA GLY A 54 4.67 -13.55 -10.67
C GLY A 54 5.81 -12.63 -11.11
N LEU A 55 6.02 -11.51 -10.38
CA LEU A 55 7.17 -10.64 -10.61
C LEU A 55 8.49 -11.40 -10.42
N LEU A 56 8.68 -12.07 -9.27
CA LEU A 56 9.91 -12.83 -8.99
C LEU A 56 10.21 -13.92 -10.03
N CYS A 57 9.18 -14.45 -10.70
CA CYS A 57 9.34 -15.41 -11.80
C CYS A 57 9.76 -14.74 -13.12
N ALA A 58 9.42 -13.47 -13.32
CA ALA A 58 9.72 -12.74 -14.55
C ALA A 58 11.11 -12.09 -14.54
N LEU A 59 11.74 -11.91 -13.38
CA LEU A 59 13.06 -11.32 -13.23
C LEU A 59 14.16 -12.26 -13.74
N ASP A 60 15.15 -11.71 -14.43
CA ASP A 60 16.37 -12.41 -14.81
C ASP A 60 17.42 -12.43 -13.66
N GLU A 61 18.54 -13.09 -13.87
CA GLU A 61 19.58 -13.21 -12.83
C GLU A 61 20.26 -11.87 -12.50
N GLN A 62 20.25 -10.90 -13.40
CA GLN A 62 20.85 -9.57 -13.18
C GLN A 62 19.91 -8.72 -12.34
N ASP A 63 18.59 -8.81 -12.60
CA ASP A 63 17.56 -8.10 -11.84
C ASP A 63 17.63 -8.44 -10.34
N TRP A 64 17.93 -9.70 -9.99
CA TRP A 64 18.02 -10.13 -8.60
C TRP A 64 19.15 -9.44 -7.80
N ARG A 65 20.07 -8.76 -8.47
CA ARG A 65 21.19 -8.01 -7.86
C ARG A 65 20.97 -6.50 -7.85
N LEU A 66 19.83 -6.02 -8.38
CA LEU A 66 19.48 -4.61 -8.33
C LEU A 66 19.29 -4.19 -6.89
N HIS A 67 19.89 -3.07 -6.52
CA HIS A 67 19.66 -2.43 -5.23
C HIS A 67 18.29 -1.79 -5.22
N VAL A 68 17.44 -2.12 -4.24
CA VAL A 68 16.02 -1.71 -4.24
C VAL A 68 15.68 -0.82 -3.07
N LEU A 69 16.02 -1.23 -1.86
CA LEU A 69 15.59 -0.53 -0.65
C LEU A 69 16.64 -0.66 0.45
N ARG A 70 16.99 0.44 1.10
CA ARG A 70 18.05 0.46 2.13
C ARG A 70 19.33 -0.18 1.58
N ASP A 71 19.89 -1.17 2.27
CA ASP A 71 21.05 -1.93 1.81
C ASP A 71 20.68 -3.28 1.18
N LEU A 72 19.40 -3.43 0.75
CA LEU A 72 18.88 -4.68 0.19
C LEU A 72 18.84 -4.63 -1.34
N ASP A 73 19.35 -5.68 -1.95
CA ASP A 73 19.04 -6.05 -3.33
C ASP A 73 17.68 -6.79 -3.39
N VAL A 74 17.23 -7.14 -4.58
CA VAL A 74 15.97 -7.89 -4.76
C VAL A 74 15.98 -9.19 -3.94
N GLN A 75 17.13 -9.88 -3.86
CA GLN A 75 17.25 -11.11 -3.10
C GLN A 75 17.13 -10.89 -1.61
N GLY A 76 17.77 -9.85 -1.09
CA GLY A 76 17.65 -9.42 0.30
C GLY A 76 16.23 -9.00 0.66
N LEU A 77 15.56 -8.24 -0.23
CA LEU A 77 14.18 -7.81 -0.05
C LEU A 77 13.20 -9.01 -0.04
N ALA A 78 13.36 -9.98 -0.95
CA ALA A 78 12.59 -11.22 -0.89
C ALA A 78 12.86 -11.99 0.43
N GLY A 79 14.10 -11.96 0.91
CA GLY A 79 14.50 -12.52 2.21
C GLY A 79 13.85 -11.80 3.39
N HIS A 80 13.79 -10.47 3.36
CA HIS A 80 13.04 -9.65 4.31
C HIS A 80 11.58 -10.09 4.38
N LEU A 81 10.89 -10.20 3.23
CA LEU A 81 9.50 -10.64 3.17
C LEU A 81 9.29 -12.08 3.65
N ILE A 82 10.27 -12.98 3.48
CA ILE A 82 10.26 -14.30 4.13
C ILE A 82 10.30 -14.16 5.66
N GLY A 83 11.08 -13.20 6.16
CA GLY A 83 11.13 -12.87 7.59
C GLY A 83 9.78 -12.41 8.11
N VAL A 84 9.13 -11.50 7.39
CA VAL A 84 7.80 -10.98 7.72
C VAL A 84 6.76 -12.11 7.80
N GLU A 85 6.72 -13.01 6.80
CA GLU A 85 5.81 -14.16 6.86
C GLU A 85 6.05 -15.04 8.09
N LYS A 86 7.31 -15.22 8.51
CA LYS A 86 7.63 -15.98 9.72
C LYS A 86 7.16 -15.29 10.99
N ASP A 87 7.26 -13.97 11.05
CA ASP A 87 6.78 -13.21 12.20
C ASP A 87 5.24 -13.26 12.29
N VAL A 88 4.54 -13.15 11.15
CA VAL A 88 3.08 -13.38 11.06
C VAL A 88 2.72 -14.80 11.54
N GLN A 89 3.42 -15.83 11.07
CA GLN A 89 3.18 -17.22 11.46
C GLN A 89 3.40 -17.44 12.98
N ARG A 90 4.40 -16.78 13.56
CA ARG A 90 4.63 -16.80 15.01
C ARG A 90 3.47 -16.15 15.77
N ALA A 91 3.03 -14.97 15.31
CA ALA A 91 1.89 -14.30 15.92
C ALA A 91 0.62 -15.14 15.85
N LEU A 92 0.35 -15.78 14.71
CA LEU A 92 -0.79 -16.71 14.55
C LEU A 92 -0.69 -17.95 15.45
N SER A 93 0.52 -18.34 15.81
CA SER A 93 0.77 -19.48 16.71
C SER A 93 0.79 -19.11 18.19
N GLY A 94 0.58 -17.83 18.53
CA GLY A 94 0.63 -17.33 19.90
C GLY A 94 2.04 -17.36 20.52
N ASP A 95 3.11 -17.27 19.70
CA ASP A 95 4.49 -17.23 20.18
C ASP A 95 4.79 -15.86 20.81
N PRO A 96 5.08 -15.79 22.14
CA PRO A 96 5.35 -14.52 22.81
C PRO A 96 6.59 -13.78 22.29
N LEU A 97 7.47 -14.44 21.53
CA LEU A 97 8.62 -13.77 20.89
C LEU A 97 8.20 -12.87 19.73
N ALA A 98 6.97 -12.98 19.21
CA ALA A 98 6.43 -12.09 18.21
C ALA A 98 6.26 -10.64 18.70
N GLU A 99 6.24 -10.42 20.02
CA GLU A 99 5.88 -9.13 20.63
C GLU A 99 7.05 -8.14 20.75
N HIS A 100 8.32 -8.54 20.57
CA HIS A 100 9.43 -7.80 21.17
C HIS A 100 10.48 -7.24 20.21
N LYS A 101 10.33 -7.38 18.91
CA LYS A 101 11.29 -6.86 17.93
C LYS A 101 10.63 -5.89 16.97
N ASP A 102 11.34 -4.81 16.65
CA ASP A 102 10.92 -3.99 15.52
C ASP A 102 10.99 -4.78 14.20
N HIS A 103 10.20 -4.34 13.24
CA HIS A 103 10.01 -4.98 11.95
C HIS A 103 11.35 -5.26 11.22
N VAL A 104 12.24 -4.27 11.16
CA VAL A 104 13.51 -4.38 10.44
C VAL A 104 14.45 -5.36 11.12
N THR A 105 14.64 -5.23 12.44
CA THR A 105 15.54 -6.09 13.22
C THR A 105 15.09 -7.54 13.21
N SER A 106 13.78 -7.81 13.24
CA SER A 106 13.26 -9.19 13.27
C SER A 106 13.44 -9.92 11.95
N THR A 107 13.39 -9.20 10.84
CA THR A 107 13.44 -9.77 9.47
C THR A 107 14.85 -9.83 8.90
N GLN A 108 15.79 -9.01 9.38
CA GLN A 108 17.18 -8.97 8.90
C GLN A 108 17.84 -10.35 8.82
N PRO A 109 17.75 -11.26 9.85
CA PRO A 109 18.35 -12.57 9.74
C PRO A 109 17.79 -13.44 8.61
N ALA A 110 16.57 -13.17 8.14
CA ALA A 110 16.00 -13.88 7.00
C ALA A 110 16.53 -13.31 5.68
N ALA A 111 16.70 -11.98 5.59
CA ALA A 111 17.37 -11.34 4.46
C ALA A 111 18.81 -11.86 4.31
N ASP A 112 19.60 -11.86 5.38
CA ASP A 112 20.98 -12.33 5.39
C ASP A 112 21.12 -13.78 4.93
N ARG A 113 20.17 -14.65 5.30
CA ARG A 113 20.17 -16.05 4.87
C ARG A 113 19.97 -16.24 3.37
N GLN A 114 19.44 -15.25 2.66
CA GLN A 114 19.26 -15.34 1.22
C GLN A 114 20.49 -14.85 0.45
N ALA A 115 21.39 -14.11 1.08
CA ALA A 115 22.59 -13.61 0.44
C ALA A 115 23.42 -14.74 -0.23
N GLY A 116 23.73 -14.56 -1.51
CA GLY A 116 24.54 -15.51 -2.29
C GLY A 116 23.84 -16.82 -2.68
N ARG A 117 22.56 -16.98 -2.38
CA ARG A 117 21.79 -18.16 -2.83
C ARG A 117 21.38 -18.01 -4.29
N ALA A 118 21.02 -19.11 -4.94
CA ALA A 118 20.41 -19.04 -6.26
C ALA A 118 19.02 -18.37 -6.18
N ALA A 119 18.73 -17.47 -7.11
CA ALA A 119 17.46 -16.73 -7.20
C ALA A 119 16.24 -17.68 -7.14
N ALA A 120 16.29 -18.80 -7.86
CA ALA A 120 15.22 -19.81 -7.85
C ALA A 120 14.98 -20.42 -6.45
N ALA A 121 16.03 -20.54 -5.63
CA ALA A 121 15.90 -21.06 -4.26
C ALA A 121 15.22 -20.02 -3.35
N THR A 122 15.61 -18.74 -3.43
CA THR A 122 14.97 -17.66 -2.68
C THR A 122 13.49 -17.51 -3.07
N ARG A 123 13.19 -17.53 -4.36
CA ARG A 123 11.81 -17.48 -4.87
C ARG A 123 10.96 -18.64 -4.33
N ALA A 124 11.51 -19.87 -4.33
CA ALA A 124 10.81 -21.03 -3.80
C ALA A 124 10.61 -20.94 -2.27
N ASP A 125 11.60 -20.40 -1.53
CA ASP A 125 11.51 -20.22 -0.09
C ASP A 125 10.42 -19.18 0.25
N TRP A 126 10.36 -18.07 -0.50
CA TRP A 126 9.34 -17.07 -0.31
C TRP A 126 7.93 -17.62 -0.60
N ARG A 127 7.74 -18.33 -1.72
CA ARG A 127 6.44 -18.94 -2.04
C ARG A 127 5.98 -19.89 -0.93
N ARG A 128 6.88 -20.76 -0.43
CA ARG A 128 6.56 -21.65 0.70
C ARG A 128 6.18 -20.90 1.96
N ALA A 129 6.83 -19.77 2.24
CA ALA A 129 6.49 -18.94 3.39
C ALA A 129 5.08 -18.36 3.27
N ALA A 130 4.73 -17.78 2.10
CA ALA A 130 3.40 -17.26 1.83
C ALA A 130 2.32 -18.35 1.87
N ASP A 131 2.56 -19.51 1.23
CA ASP A 131 1.63 -20.65 1.25
C ASP A 131 1.38 -21.13 2.68
N ARG A 132 2.43 -21.17 3.52
CA ARG A 132 2.28 -21.56 4.92
C ARG A 132 1.42 -20.58 5.72
N THR A 133 1.56 -19.28 5.48
CA THR A 133 0.67 -18.28 6.07
C THR A 133 -0.78 -18.53 5.65
N LEU A 134 -1.04 -18.71 4.35
CA LEU A 134 -2.39 -19.00 3.84
C LEU A 134 -2.97 -20.31 4.42
N GLU A 135 -2.14 -21.33 4.66
CA GLU A 135 -2.59 -22.56 5.33
C GLU A 135 -3.08 -22.31 6.76
N LEU A 136 -2.35 -21.49 7.51
CA LEU A 136 -2.70 -21.16 8.90
C LEU A 136 -3.98 -20.32 9.01
N LEU A 137 -4.35 -19.62 7.92
CA LEU A 137 -5.52 -18.76 7.87
C LEU A 137 -6.84 -19.50 7.56
N ARG A 138 -6.80 -20.75 7.10
CA ARG A 138 -7.99 -21.45 6.59
C ARG A 138 -9.16 -21.49 7.57
N ASP A 139 -8.85 -21.65 8.87
CA ASP A 139 -9.86 -21.76 9.93
C ASP A 139 -9.68 -20.65 10.99
N ALA A 140 -8.93 -19.58 10.65
CA ALA A 140 -8.64 -18.51 11.58
C ALA A 140 -9.82 -17.54 11.72
N ASP A 141 -10.05 -17.06 12.94
CA ASP A 141 -10.99 -15.97 13.19
C ASP A 141 -10.37 -14.65 12.74
N MET A 142 -10.87 -14.06 11.65
CA MET A 142 -10.39 -12.81 11.09
C MET A 142 -10.57 -11.59 12.01
N THR A 143 -11.41 -11.72 13.06
CA THR A 143 -11.62 -10.68 14.05
C THR A 143 -10.72 -10.82 15.27
N ALA A 144 -10.01 -11.95 15.41
CA ALA A 144 -9.08 -12.18 16.50
C ALA A 144 -7.98 -11.13 16.51
N GLU A 145 -7.67 -10.61 17.69
CA GLU A 145 -6.52 -9.73 17.88
C GLU A 145 -5.22 -10.54 17.86
N VAL A 146 -4.27 -10.08 17.08
CA VAL A 146 -2.91 -10.61 17.01
C VAL A 146 -1.91 -9.49 17.26
N THR A 147 -0.77 -9.81 17.87
CA THR A 147 0.30 -8.82 18.10
C THR A 147 1.50 -9.18 17.24
N VAL A 148 1.89 -8.25 16.37
CA VAL A 148 3.09 -8.36 15.53
C VAL A 148 3.94 -7.11 15.73
N TRP A 149 5.22 -7.27 16.01
CA TRP A 149 6.17 -6.17 16.31
C TRP A 149 5.70 -5.22 17.43
N GLY A 150 4.98 -5.76 18.40
CA GLY A 150 4.41 -4.99 19.52
C GLY A 150 3.15 -4.18 19.14
N ILE A 151 2.61 -4.36 17.94
CA ILE A 151 1.40 -3.68 17.48
C ILE A 151 0.23 -4.66 17.54
N PRO A 152 -0.75 -4.46 18.46
CA PRO A 152 -1.98 -5.24 18.46
C PRO A 152 -2.91 -4.76 17.35
N LEU A 153 -3.45 -5.68 16.56
CA LEU A 153 -4.39 -5.37 15.49
C LEU A 153 -5.26 -6.61 15.17
N PRO A 154 -6.46 -6.41 14.60
CA PRO A 154 -7.25 -7.53 14.09
C PRO A 154 -6.49 -8.28 12.98
N LEU A 155 -6.63 -9.59 12.95
CA LEU A 155 -6.01 -10.42 11.90
C LEU A 155 -6.39 -9.96 10.49
N SER A 156 -7.63 -9.54 10.29
CA SER A 156 -8.08 -8.95 9.03
C SER A 156 -7.25 -7.73 8.62
N ALA A 157 -6.95 -6.83 9.55
CA ALA A 157 -6.12 -5.64 9.28
C ALA A 157 -4.67 -6.03 8.97
N LEU A 158 -4.11 -7.02 9.70
CA LEU A 158 -2.77 -7.54 9.43
C LEU A 158 -2.65 -8.05 7.99
N LEU A 159 -3.62 -8.84 7.52
CA LEU A 159 -3.57 -9.41 6.16
C LEU A 159 -3.66 -8.35 5.07
N VAL A 160 -4.49 -7.32 5.27
CA VAL A 160 -4.53 -6.18 4.33
C VAL A 160 -3.24 -5.38 4.37
N ALA A 161 -2.63 -5.19 5.55
CA ALA A 161 -1.31 -4.56 5.67
C ALA A 161 -0.23 -5.39 4.93
N ARG A 162 -0.30 -6.73 5.02
CA ARG A 162 0.58 -7.62 4.25
C ARG A 162 0.38 -7.47 2.74
N ALA A 163 -0.87 -7.40 2.25
CA ALA A 163 -1.15 -7.15 0.84
C ALA A 163 -0.57 -5.79 0.39
N PHE A 164 -0.68 -4.79 1.25
CA PHE A 164 -0.16 -3.45 1.02
C PHE A 164 1.37 -3.46 0.89
N GLU A 165 2.07 -4.10 1.82
CA GLU A 165 3.51 -4.21 1.85
C GLU A 165 4.05 -4.98 0.62
N LEU A 166 3.40 -6.09 0.24
CA LEU A 166 3.77 -6.85 -0.95
C LEU A 166 3.64 -6.01 -2.22
N TRP A 167 2.55 -5.27 -2.39
CA TRP A 167 2.37 -4.37 -3.52
C TRP A 167 3.42 -3.23 -3.54
N THR A 168 3.74 -2.67 -2.38
CA THR A 168 4.75 -1.63 -2.25
C THR A 168 6.11 -2.14 -2.72
N HIS A 169 6.56 -3.27 -2.19
CA HIS A 169 7.85 -3.84 -2.54
C HIS A 169 7.89 -4.45 -3.96
N GLU A 170 6.75 -4.92 -4.47
CA GLU A 170 6.64 -5.24 -5.90
C GLU A 170 6.98 -4.03 -6.77
N ASN A 171 6.43 -2.86 -6.43
CA ASN A 171 6.69 -1.63 -7.18
C ASN A 171 8.09 -1.06 -6.94
N ASP A 172 8.68 -1.25 -5.75
CA ASP A 172 10.07 -0.91 -5.49
C ASP A 172 10.99 -1.69 -6.47
N ILE A 173 10.78 -3.02 -6.59
CA ILE A 173 11.54 -3.86 -7.54
C ILE A 173 11.28 -3.45 -8.99
N ARG A 174 10.01 -3.24 -9.36
CA ARG A 174 9.64 -2.85 -10.73
C ARG A 174 10.32 -1.54 -11.15
N GLY A 175 10.38 -0.56 -10.25
CA GLY A 175 11.05 0.70 -10.50
C GLY A 175 12.52 0.54 -10.85
N GLU A 176 13.27 -0.23 -10.05
CA GLU A 176 14.70 -0.48 -10.27
C GLU A 176 14.97 -1.38 -11.50
N ALA A 177 14.07 -2.30 -11.79
CA ALA A 177 14.16 -3.15 -12.99
C ALA A 177 13.65 -2.46 -14.27
N GLY A 178 13.21 -1.19 -14.21
CA GLY A 178 12.69 -0.45 -15.36
C GLY A 178 11.36 -1.02 -15.89
N LEU A 179 10.62 -1.75 -15.07
CA LEU A 179 9.32 -2.33 -15.41
C LEU A 179 8.18 -1.35 -15.11
N PRO A 180 7.06 -1.42 -15.85
CA PRO A 180 5.87 -0.62 -15.52
C PRO A 180 5.38 -0.89 -14.09
N ALA A 181 4.94 0.16 -13.39
CA ALA A 181 4.33 0.02 -12.09
C ALA A 181 3.07 -0.86 -12.17
N SER A 182 2.85 -1.70 -11.15
CA SER A 182 1.63 -2.49 -11.00
C SER A 182 0.59 -1.73 -10.18
N VAL A 183 -0.67 -2.00 -10.46
CA VAL A 183 -1.81 -1.52 -9.68
C VAL A 183 -2.63 -2.75 -9.29
N PRO A 184 -2.98 -2.91 -8.01
CA PRO A 184 -3.83 -4.01 -7.58
C PRO A 184 -5.21 -3.96 -8.26
N ASP A 185 -5.89 -5.08 -8.33
CA ASP A 185 -7.29 -5.07 -8.74
C ASP A 185 -8.16 -4.19 -7.81
N ALA A 186 -9.31 -3.76 -8.31
CA ALA A 186 -10.17 -2.81 -7.61
C ALA A 186 -10.56 -3.25 -6.18
N SER A 187 -10.77 -4.55 -5.99
CA SER A 187 -11.19 -5.10 -4.70
C SER A 187 -10.05 -5.10 -3.68
N THR A 188 -8.86 -5.50 -4.10
CA THR A 188 -7.64 -5.45 -3.27
C THR A 188 -7.29 -4.01 -2.93
N LEU A 189 -7.28 -3.11 -3.93
CA LEU A 189 -7.00 -1.69 -3.73
C LEU A 189 -8.02 -1.05 -2.78
N ARG A 190 -9.30 -1.44 -2.86
CA ARG A 190 -10.34 -0.98 -1.94
C ARG A 190 -10.05 -1.38 -0.49
N GLN A 191 -9.65 -2.62 -0.24
CA GLN A 191 -9.25 -3.09 1.10
C GLN A 191 -8.06 -2.28 1.65
N MET A 192 -7.03 -2.08 0.83
CA MET A 192 -5.85 -1.29 1.20
C MET A 192 -6.23 0.14 1.55
N THR A 193 -7.10 0.75 0.76
CA THR A 193 -7.59 2.11 0.96
C THR A 193 -8.42 2.24 2.25
N GLU A 194 -9.29 1.29 2.51
CA GLU A 194 -10.09 1.24 3.75
C GLU A 194 -9.20 1.12 4.98
N LEU A 195 -8.16 0.27 4.93
CA LEU A 195 -7.17 0.18 6.01
C LEU A 195 -6.45 1.51 6.20
N ALA A 196 -5.82 2.06 5.15
CA ALA A 196 -5.06 3.32 5.24
C ALA A 196 -5.92 4.47 5.78
N THR A 197 -7.17 4.56 5.33
CA THR A 197 -8.12 5.58 5.80
C THR A 197 -8.48 5.38 7.28
N SER A 198 -8.71 4.15 7.72
CA SER A 198 -9.03 3.82 9.11
C SER A 198 -7.84 4.10 10.06
N MET A 199 -6.62 4.05 9.54
CA MET A 199 -5.39 4.31 10.29
C MET A 199 -5.00 5.80 10.36
N LEU A 200 -5.70 6.71 9.67
CA LEU A 200 -5.39 8.14 9.73
C LEU A 200 -5.36 8.73 11.14
N PRO A 201 -6.28 8.38 12.07
CA PRO A 201 -6.18 8.85 13.47
C PRO A 201 -4.89 8.38 14.16
N PHE A 202 -4.41 7.17 13.87
CA PHE A 202 -3.14 6.66 14.39
C PHE A 202 -1.95 7.43 13.78
N GLY A 203 -1.92 7.65 12.48
CA GLY A 203 -0.91 8.49 11.83
C GLY A 203 -0.89 9.93 12.36
N ALA A 204 -2.06 10.50 12.66
CA ALA A 204 -2.19 11.81 13.30
C ALA A 204 -1.55 11.82 14.70
N MET A 205 -1.72 10.77 15.48
CA MET A 205 -1.07 10.61 16.77
C MET A 205 0.46 10.56 16.61
N LEU A 206 0.98 9.82 15.65
CA LEU A 206 2.42 9.70 15.38
C LEU A 206 3.05 11.03 14.99
N THR A 207 2.32 11.86 14.21
CA THR A 207 2.82 13.17 13.75
C THR A 207 2.51 14.31 14.70
N GLY A 208 1.77 14.06 15.80
CA GLY A 208 1.34 15.09 16.73
C GLY A 208 0.29 16.05 16.14
N LEU A 209 -0.43 15.63 15.10
CA LEU A 209 -1.50 16.43 14.50
C LEU A 209 -2.65 16.61 15.50
N GLN A 210 -2.94 17.87 15.83
CA GLN A 210 -3.96 18.22 16.82
C GLN A 210 -5.35 18.28 16.17
N GLY A 211 -6.33 17.62 16.81
CA GLY A 211 -7.74 17.68 16.45
C GLY A 211 -8.53 18.75 17.23
N PRO A 212 -9.87 18.75 17.08
CA PRO A 212 -10.64 17.85 16.22
C PRO A 212 -10.60 18.29 14.75
N ILE A 213 -10.51 17.31 13.85
CA ILE A 213 -10.59 17.51 12.40
C ILE A 213 -11.68 16.58 11.85
N ASN A 214 -12.67 17.15 11.18
CA ASN A 214 -13.60 16.41 10.36
C ASN A 214 -13.11 16.45 8.91
N LEU A 215 -12.61 15.32 8.42
CA LEU A 215 -12.05 15.15 7.09
C LEU A 215 -13.07 14.49 6.17
N ARG A 216 -13.30 15.08 5.00
CA ARG A 216 -13.88 14.38 3.86
C ARG A 216 -12.78 14.04 2.87
N LEU A 217 -12.47 12.76 2.76
CA LEU A 217 -11.49 12.23 1.82
C LEU A 217 -12.22 11.60 0.63
N VAL A 218 -11.98 12.12 -0.57
CA VAL A 218 -12.49 11.59 -1.83
C VAL A 218 -11.32 11.04 -2.63
N LEU A 219 -11.28 9.74 -2.80
CA LEU A 219 -10.26 9.05 -3.59
C LEU A 219 -10.88 8.65 -4.93
N THR A 220 -10.35 9.21 -6.00
CA THR A 220 -10.82 8.97 -7.37
C THR A 220 -10.16 7.74 -7.98
N GLY A 221 -10.76 7.19 -9.03
CA GLY A 221 -10.23 6.00 -9.71
C GLY A 221 -10.89 4.70 -9.24
N THR A 222 -10.49 3.60 -9.87
CA THR A 222 -11.02 2.26 -9.60
C THR A 222 -10.56 1.79 -8.22
N GLY A 223 -11.48 1.37 -7.37
CA GLY A 223 -11.20 1.03 -5.95
C GLY A 223 -11.30 2.23 -4.99
N GLY A 224 -11.45 3.44 -5.52
CA GLY A 224 -11.65 4.65 -4.74
C GLY A 224 -13.04 4.76 -4.08
N GLY A 225 -13.29 5.90 -3.44
CA GLY A 225 -14.55 6.18 -2.74
C GLY A 225 -14.49 7.47 -1.95
N THR A 226 -15.47 7.63 -1.05
CA THR A 226 -15.53 8.77 -0.14
C THR A 226 -15.58 8.28 1.30
N TRP A 227 -14.75 8.87 2.14
CA TRP A 227 -14.68 8.60 3.58
C TRP A 227 -14.81 9.90 4.36
N ASP A 228 -15.67 9.89 5.38
CA ASP A 228 -15.71 10.92 6.40
C ASP A 228 -14.96 10.39 7.63
N VAL A 229 -13.86 11.02 7.99
CA VAL A 229 -12.94 10.59 9.06
C VAL A 229 -12.85 11.68 10.11
N VAL A 230 -13.04 11.29 11.37
CA VAL A 230 -12.83 12.17 12.52
C VAL A 230 -11.46 11.88 13.16
N ILE A 231 -10.65 12.91 13.31
CA ILE A 231 -9.32 12.84 13.92
C ILE A 231 -9.32 13.69 15.18
N GLY A 232 -9.03 13.07 16.33
CA GLY A 232 -8.75 13.77 17.58
C GLY A 232 -9.97 14.36 18.31
N GLY A 233 -10.98 13.55 18.58
CA GLY A 233 -12.14 13.90 19.42
C GLY A 233 -13.40 14.25 18.65
N ASP A 234 -14.40 14.81 19.36
CA ASP A 234 -15.68 15.18 18.75
C ASP A 234 -15.49 16.32 17.76
N ALA A 235 -15.69 16.05 16.48
CA ALA A 235 -15.59 17.04 15.42
C ALA A 235 -16.97 17.67 15.10
N PRO A 236 -17.02 18.93 14.63
CA PRO A 236 -18.26 19.53 14.17
C PRO A 236 -18.87 18.74 13.00
N GLU A 237 -20.19 18.77 12.83
CA GLU A 237 -20.92 18.02 11.80
C GLU A 237 -20.46 18.32 10.36
N THR A 238 -19.92 19.52 10.11
CA THR A 238 -19.43 19.92 8.79
C THR A 238 -17.95 19.62 8.62
N ALA A 239 -17.59 19.04 7.46
CA ALA A 239 -16.20 18.77 7.14
C ALA A 239 -15.36 20.06 7.14
N ALA A 240 -14.37 20.15 8.03
CA ALA A 240 -13.44 21.27 8.11
C ALA A 240 -12.34 21.20 7.04
N VAL A 241 -12.10 20.00 6.51
CA VAL A 241 -11.09 19.69 5.50
C VAL A 241 -11.69 18.74 4.48
N GLY A 242 -11.57 19.08 3.21
CA GLY A 242 -11.86 18.17 2.10
C GLY A 242 -10.57 17.94 1.29
N ILE A 243 -10.28 16.68 0.98
CA ILE A 243 -9.15 16.28 0.12
C ILE A 243 -9.68 15.39 -0.98
N VAL A 244 -9.34 15.72 -2.25
CA VAL A 244 -9.63 14.90 -3.41
C VAL A 244 -8.31 14.56 -4.08
N THR A 245 -8.02 13.27 -4.29
CA THR A 245 -6.82 12.78 -4.95
C THR A 245 -7.06 11.42 -5.62
N ASP A 246 -6.10 10.92 -6.38
CA ASP A 246 -6.15 9.57 -6.95
C ASP A 246 -5.95 8.50 -5.87
N VAL A 247 -6.64 7.38 -5.98
CA VAL A 247 -6.61 6.30 -4.99
C VAL A 247 -5.26 5.60 -4.93
N VAL A 248 -4.60 5.40 -6.08
CA VAL A 248 -3.29 4.74 -6.14
C VAL A 248 -2.22 5.65 -5.54
N ASP A 249 -2.27 6.95 -5.87
CA ASP A 249 -1.33 7.93 -5.33
C ASP A 249 -1.52 8.12 -3.82
N PHE A 250 -2.76 8.06 -3.32
CA PHE A 250 -3.01 8.04 -1.87
C PHE A 250 -2.41 6.80 -1.19
N CYS A 251 -2.53 5.62 -1.81
CA CYS A 251 -1.87 4.41 -1.29
C CYS A 251 -0.34 4.52 -1.35
N ARG A 252 0.23 5.11 -2.40
CA ARG A 252 1.68 5.38 -2.48
C ARG A 252 2.14 6.36 -1.41
N LEU A 253 1.34 7.39 -1.11
CA LEU A 253 1.59 8.29 0.01
C LEU A 253 1.60 7.54 1.34
N ALA A 254 0.60 6.68 1.60
CA ALA A 254 0.50 5.89 2.83
C ALA A 254 1.64 4.86 2.97
N ALA A 255 2.22 4.42 1.85
CA ALA A 255 3.40 3.57 1.80
C ALA A 255 4.74 4.34 1.83
N ASN A 256 4.72 5.66 2.03
CA ASN A 256 5.90 6.53 1.96
C ASN A 256 6.68 6.40 0.63
N ARG A 257 5.97 6.17 -0.50
CA ARG A 257 6.53 6.13 -1.87
C ARG A 257 6.11 7.34 -2.71
N LEU A 258 5.40 8.26 -2.09
CA LEU A 258 5.06 9.58 -2.61
C LEU A 258 5.08 10.57 -1.46
N THR A 259 5.65 11.76 -1.66
CA THR A 259 5.63 12.77 -0.59
C THR A 259 4.33 13.57 -0.62
N PRO A 260 3.90 14.14 0.53
CA PRO A 260 2.75 15.04 0.53
C PRO A 260 2.88 16.21 -0.46
N ALA A 261 4.10 16.66 -0.79
CA ALA A 261 4.36 17.75 -1.72
C ALA A 261 4.10 17.34 -3.18
N ASP A 262 4.43 16.11 -3.53
CA ASP A 262 4.33 15.58 -4.89
C ASP A 262 2.93 15.01 -5.22
N LEU A 263 2.08 14.85 -4.21
CA LEU A 263 0.72 14.33 -4.40
C LEU A 263 -0.14 15.35 -5.15
N ASP A 264 -0.67 14.98 -6.32
CA ASP A 264 -1.70 15.76 -7.01
C ASP A 264 -3.03 15.68 -6.24
N ARG A 265 -3.52 16.83 -5.79
CA ARG A 265 -4.70 16.91 -4.93
C ARG A 265 -5.46 18.21 -5.07
N GLN A 266 -6.74 18.14 -4.77
CA GLN A 266 -7.56 19.32 -4.52
C GLN A 266 -7.90 19.37 -3.02
N VAL A 267 -7.77 20.55 -2.43
CA VAL A 267 -8.06 20.78 -1.00
C VAL A 267 -9.12 21.83 -0.87
N THR A 268 -10.11 21.59 0.00
CA THR A 268 -11.09 22.57 0.44
C THR A 268 -11.03 22.73 1.95
N GLY A 269 -11.32 23.92 2.46
CA GLY A 269 -11.22 24.23 3.88
C GLY A 269 -9.79 24.59 4.31
N ASP A 270 -9.39 24.16 5.50
CA ASP A 270 -8.12 24.53 6.13
C ASP A 270 -6.93 23.79 5.48
N GLN A 271 -6.09 24.55 4.77
CA GLN A 271 -4.91 24.04 4.05
C GLN A 271 -3.84 23.48 4.99
N GLY A 272 -3.65 24.08 6.17
CA GLY A 272 -2.67 23.64 7.15
C GLY A 272 -3.05 22.29 7.76
N ARG A 273 -4.33 22.12 8.10
CA ARG A 273 -4.87 20.84 8.59
C ARG A 273 -4.83 19.78 7.50
N ALA A 274 -5.14 20.12 6.24
CA ALA A 274 -5.02 19.19 5.12
C ALA A 274 -3.58 18.70 4.95
N ALA A 275 -2.59 19.59 5.02
CA ALA A 275 -1.17 19.20 4.97
C ALA A 275 -0.79 18.27 6.14
N GLY A 276 -1.30 18.54 7.35
CA GLY A 276 -1.13 17.68 8.52
C GLY A 276 -1.73 16.28 8.33
N VAL A 277 -2.93 16.18 7.73
CA VAL A 277 -3.58 14.89 7.41
C VAL A 277 -2.75 14.09 6.40
N LEU A 278 -2.21 14.73 5.37
CA LEU A 278 -1.36 14.07 4.38
C LEU A 278 -0.03 13.61 4.99
N ALA A 279 0.55 14.40 5.91
CA ALA A 279 1.72 13.98 6.67
C ALA A 279 1.39 12.78 7.59
N ALA A 280 0.20 12.77 8.21
CA ALA A 280 -0.27 11.64 9.00
C ALA A 280 -0.45 10.36 8.15
N ALA A 281 -0.95 10.50 6.92
CA ALA A 281 -1.03 9.37 5.98
C ALA A 281 0.35 8.83 5.63
N ALA A 282 1.32 9.69 5.33
CA ALA A 282 2.69 9.28 5.00
C ALA A 282 3.43 8.64 6.19
N ALA A 283 3.01 8.91 7.43
CA ALA A 283 3.61 8.33 8.64
C ALA A 283 3.09 6.92 8.97
N LEU A 284 2.20 6.36 8.16
CA LEU A 284 1.67 4.99 8.37
C LEU A 284 2.65 3.90 7.94
N ALA A 285 3.61 4.20 7.07
CA ALA A 285 4.64 3.26 6.67
C ALA A 285 5.54 2.87 7.85
N LEU A 286 5.87 1.59 7.96
CA LEU A 286 6.75 1.04 9.00
C LEU A 286 8.24 1.01 8.60
N ASP A 287 8.57 1.51 7.41
CA ASP A 287 9.93 1.52 6.83
C ASP A 287 10.75 2.76 7.19
#